data_e472cce59bdec9bc3c211656ca032ece
#
_entry.id   e472cce59bdec9bc3c211656ca032ece
#
_cell.length_a   1.000
_cell.length_b   1.000
_cell.length_c   1.000
_cell.angle_alpha   90.00
_cell.angle_beta   90.00
_cell.angle_gamma   90.00
#
_symmetry.space_group_name_H-M   'P 1'
#
loop_
_entity.id
_entity.type
_entity.pdbx_description
1 polymer ?
#
loop_
_entity_poly.entity_id
_entity_poly.type
_entity_poly.pdbx_seq_one_letter_code
_entity_poly.pdbx_strand_id
1 'polypeptide(L)'
;MSIQRKRAVIACFRQTSLHSLPKHAAINLFLRTYRDLWLNAENSGQEVIIDHLTMTFEEAEMKKSEPEEEAKPADQLSQLIHMFSQGAIMERAGELPEDDLYMAYADIMARSCGGGGGDEEGGGEEEEEGEGPTLAEQEIENMRLEFNQGRLAERGVAEMVLNNITAAKGVASDMVDKTLGLGISILEGGNLDIQTAMLDNLKEKKESGFFISVSGLLASASVLNLDAFERNTKAEGLGVGPDGPAGEKNMHDAEFTTSLLRFLQLTSEGHNNDWQNYLRNQPGNPTIVNLVICIVDYLLRLQESIMDFYWYYSRKELIDPAGQTNFFTAIGVASQVFNTITEIIQGPCVGNQQALAMSRLWDAVGGFLFLFAHLQEKLSKNASQVDLLKEILNLQADMVVMLLSMLEGNVLNGTIGKQMVDTLVESTANVEVGLLLGAI
;
A
#
# COMPACT_ATOMS: atom_id res chain seq x y z
N MET A 1 6.17 4.96 -46.03
CA MET A 1 4.75 4.52 -46.18
C MET A 1 3.83 5.72 -46.02
N SER A 2 2.79 5.87 -46.84
CA SER A 2 1.89 7.03 -46.75
C SER A 2 1.04 6.98 -45.48
N ILE A 3 0.63 8.14 -44.94
CA ILE A 3 -0.24 8.26 -43.74
C ILE A 3 -1.54 7.44 -43.91
N GLN A 4 -2.07 7.39 -45.11
CA GLN A 4 -3.27 6.60 -45.44
C GLN A 4 -3.04 5.08 -45.25
N ARG A 5 -1.90 4.58 -45.71
CA ARG A 5 -1.52 3.15 -45.51
C ARG A 5 -1.27 2.82 -44.03
N LYS A 6 -0.67 3.74 -43.29
CA LYS A 6 -0.47 3.60 -41.82
C LYS A 6 -1.82 3.50 -41.10
N ARG A 7 -2.79 4.37 -41.45
CA ARG A 7 -4.16 4.34 -40.89
C ARG A 7 -4.91 3.07 -41.26
N ALA A 8 -4.72 2.57 -42.49
CA ALA A 8 -5.36 1.33 -42.95
C ALA A 8 -4.83 0.11 -42.16
N VAL A 9 -3.53 0.03 -41.88
CA VAL A 9 -2.93 -1.02 -41.08
C VAL A 9 -3.49 -0.99 -39.66
N ILE A 10 -3.54 0.17 -39.01
CA ILE A 10 -4.14 0.33 -37.67
C ILE A 10 -5.63 -0.06 -37.67
N ALA A 11 -6.37 0.29 -38.71
CA ALA A 11 -7.78 -0.07 -38.84
C ALA A 11 -7.97 -1.60 -38.99
N CYS A 12 -7.10 -2.27 -39.75
CA CYS A 12 -7.11 -3.73 -39.86
C CYS A 12 -6.87 -4.41 -38.50
N PHE A 13 -5.91 -3.95 -37.74
CA PHE A 13 -5.67 -4.47 -36.39
C PHE A 13 -6.87 -4.25 -35.44
N ARG A 14 -7.59 -3.13 -35.58
CA ARG A 14 -8.79 -2.83 -34.79
C ARG A 14 -9.99 -3.70 -35.16
N GLN A 15 -10.05 -4.23 -36.36
CA GLN A 15 -11.15 -5.08 -36.84
C GLN A 15 -10.95 -6.56 -36.46
N THR A 16 -9.81 -6.94 -35.91
CA THR A 16 -9.60 -8.32 -35.48
C THR A 16 -10.38 -8.62 -34.20
N SER A 17 -10.92 -9.82 -34.09
CA SER A 17 -11.64 -10.30 -32.89
C SER A 17 -10.80 -10.23 -31.59
N LEU A 18 -9.50 -10.16 -31.75
CA LEU A 18 -8.52 -9.97 -30.67
C LEU A 18 -8.67 -8.59 -29.99
N HIS A 19 -9.16 -7.57 -30.70
CA HIS A 19 -9.28 -6.22 -30.22
C HIS A 19 -10.40 -6.04 -29.16
N SER A 20 -11.43 -6.88 -29.19
CA SER A 20 -12.60 -6.76 -28.33
C SER A 20 -12.43 -7.45 -26.96
N LEU A 21 -11.32 -8.16 -26.73
CA LEU A 21 -11.09 -8.87 -25.49
C LEU A 21 -10.19 -8.06 -24.54
N PRO A 22 -10.52 -7.96 -23.24
CA PRO A 22 -9.66 -7.33 -22.23
C PRO A 22 -8.21 -7.89 -22.23
N LYS A 23 -8.06 -9.16 -22.62
CA LYS A 23 -6.76 -9.84 -22.80
C LYS A 23 -5.83 -9.18 -23.82
N HIS A 24 -6.35 -8.32 -24.67
CA HIS A 24 -5.61 -7.66 -25.77
C HIS A 24 -5.40 -6.17 -25.54
N ALA A 25 -5.52 -5.73 -24.30
CA ALA A 25 -5.17 -4.36 -23.94
C ALA A 25 -3.71 -4.04 -24.35
N ALA A 26 -2.77 -5.02 -24.33
CA ALA A 26 -1.42 -4.87 -24.88
C ALA A 26 -1.41 -4.48 -26.38
N ILE A 27 -2.29 -5.07 -27.17
CA ILE A 27 -2.45 -4.69 -28.59
C ILE A 27 -3.03 -3.28 -28.69
N ASN A 28 -3.97 -2.92 -27.85
CA ASN A 28 -4.55 -1.58 -27.83
C ASN A 28 -3.51 -0.54 -27.42
N LEU A 29 -2.61 -0.86 -26.50
CA LEU A 29 -1.49 -0.02 -26.17
C LEU A 29 -0.52 0.13 -27.32
N PHE A 30 -0.03 -0.98 -27.84
CA PHE A 30 0.86 -0.97 -29.00
C PHE A 30 0.24 -0.10 -30.11
N LEU A 31 -1.06 -0.27 -30.39
CA LEU A 31 -1.77 0.53 -31.37
C LEU A 31 -1.89 2.01 -30.97
N ARG A 32 -2.04 2.33 -29.68
CA ARG A 32 -2.13 3.72 -29.20
C ARG A 32 -0.79 4.41 -29.26
N THR A 33 0.26 3.79 -28.71
CA THR A 33 1.64 4.30 -28.77
C THR A 33 2.15 4.36 -30.22
N TYR A 34 1.87 3.34 -31.01
CA TYR A 34 2.24 3.29 -32.42
C TYR A 34 1.50 4.32 -33.26
N ARG A 35 0.22 4.60 -32.92
CA ARG A 35 -0.53 5.70 -33.53
C ARG A 35 0.12 7.04 -33.21
N ASP A 36 0.44 7.30 -31.97
CA ASP A 36 0.95 8.59 -31.53
C ASP A 36 2.38 8.82 -32.04
N LEU A 37 3.25 7.83 -31.91
CA LEU A 37 4.61 7.89 -32.44
C LEU A 37 4.67 7.83 -33.98
N TRP A 38 3.91 6.96 -34.59
CA TRP A 38 4.02 6.70 -36.03
C TRP A 38 3.19 7.64 -36.89
N LEU A 39 2.08 8.18 -36.40
CA LEU A 39 1.27 9.17 -37.13
C LEU A 39 1.76 10.59 -36.89
N ASN A 40 2.37 10.87 -35.74
CA ASN A 40 2.77 12.22 -35.35
C ASN A 40 4.25 12.51 -35.61
N ALA A 41 5.12 11.49 -35.68
CA ALA A 41 6.53 11.68 -36.02
C ALA A 41 6.75 11.54 -37.54
N GLU A 42 6.96 12.64 -38.22
CA GLU A 42 7.23 12.63 -39.65
C GLU A 42 8.65 12.19 -40.05
N ASN A 43 9.60 12.04 -39.11
CA ASN A 43 10.97 11.70 -39.46
C ASN A 43 11.72 10.86 -38.38
N SER A 44 12.54 9.94 -38.85
CA SER A 44 13.69 9.24 -38.23
C SER A 44 13.45 8.26 -37.07
N GLY A 45 12.38 8.33 -36.31
CA GLY A 45 12.12 7.35 -35.22
C GLY A 45 11.45 6.04 -35.69
N GLN A 46 10.94 6.01 -36.91
CA GLN A 46 10.16 4.88 -37.43
C GLN A 46 11.03 3.66 -37.77
N GLU A 47 12.21 3.90 -38.28
CA GLU A 47 13.16 2.83 -38.64
C GLU A 47 13.67 2.13 -37.39
N VAL A 48 13.98 2.89 -36.35
CA VAL A 48 14.48 2.35 -35.08
C VAL A 48 13.45 1.45 -34.41
N ILE A 49 12.18 1.80 -34.43
CA ILE A 49 11.10 0.97 -33.84
C ILE A 49 10.86 -0.29 -34.67
N ILE A 50 10.91 -0.19 -36.00
CA ILE A 50 10.79 -1.34 -36.88
C ILE A 50 11.99 -2.26 -36.71
N ASP A 51 13.19 -1.71 -36.62
CA ASP A 51 14.40 -2.47 -36.38
C ASP A 51 14.38 -3.16 -35.01
N HIS A 52 13.96 -2.47 -33.96
CA HIS A 52 13.77 -3.08 -32.64
C HIS A 52 12.73 -4.20 -32.64
N LEU A 53 11.59 -4.02 -33.29
CA LEU A 53 10.58 -5.06 -33.42
C LEU A 53 11.11 -6.25 -34.24
N THR A 54 11.84 -5.99 -35.31
CA THR A 54 12.43 -7.03 -36.16
C THR A 54 13.49 -7.81 -35.38
N MET A 55 14.40 -7.13 -34.67
CA MET A 55 15.39 -7.77 -33.80
C MET A 55 14.74 -8.61 -32.69
N THR A 56 13.67 -8.09 -32.06
CA THR A 56 12.96 -8.84 -31.02
C THR A 56 12.27 -10.09 -31.58
N PHE A 57 11.74 -10.03 -32.79
CA PHE A 57 11.19 -11.17 -33.50
C PHE A 57 12.28 -12.18 -33.93
N GLU A 58 13.41 -11.71 -34.44
CA GLU A 58 14.52 -12.55 -34.83
C GLU A 58 15.18 -13.24 -33.61
N GLU A 59 15.32 -12.52 -32.48
CA GLU A 59 15.78 -13.10 -31.22
C GLU A 59 14.79 -14.15 -30.68
N ALA A 60 13.49 -13.92 -30.79
CA ALA A 60 12.47 -14.88 -30.40
C ALA A 60 12.45 -16.12 -31.32
N GLU A 61 12.77 -15.98 -32.63
CA GLU A 61 12.89 -17.12 -33.54
C GLU A 61 14.21 -17.86 -33.33
N MET A 62 15.34 -17.20 -33.02
CA MET A 62 16.59 -17.83 -32.68
C MET A 62 16.51 -18.65 -31.39
N LYS A 63 15.79 -18.17 -30.38
CA LYS A 63 15.50 -18.92 -29.14
C LYS A 63 14.64 -20.14 -29.38
N LYS A 64 13.85 -20.19 -30.44
CA LYS A 64 13.08 -21.38 -30.84
C LYS A 64 13.91 -22.48 -31.46
N SER A 65 15.14 -22.20 -31.90
CA SER A 65 16.04 -23.16 -32.61
C SER A 65 16.96 -23.93 -31.67
N GLU A 66 17.02 -23.64 -30.40
CA GLU A 66 17.69 -24.46 -29.39
C GLU A 66 16.71 -25.49 -28.79
N PRO A 67 17.05 -26.77 -28.68
CA PRO A 67 16.19 -27.78 -28.09
C PRO A 67 16.25 -27.67 -26.58
N GLU A 68 15.55 -26.65 -26.00
CA GLU A 68 15.23 -26.61 -24.61
C GLU A 68 13.84 -27.24 -24.37
N GLU A 69 13.70 -27.98 -23.26
CA GLU A 69 12.47 -28.54 -22.76
C GLU A 69 11.31 -27.56 -22.96
N GLU A 70 10.19 -28.05 -23.45
CA GLU A 70 8.98 -27.32 -23.87
C GLU A 70 8.53 -26.23 -22.87
N ALA A 71 9.24 -25.10 -22.85
CA ALA A 71 8.73 -23.89 -22.24
C ALA A 71 7.54 -23.42 -23.08
N LYS A 72 6.34 -23.51 -22.53
CA LYS A 72 5.14 -22.92 -23.14
C LYS A 72 5.48 -21.48 -23.55
N PRO A 73 5.18 -21.07 -24.80
CA PRO A 73 5.47 -19.68 -25.22
C PRO A 73 4.79 -18.74 -24.22
N ALA A 74 5.59 -17.79 -23.69
CA ALA A 74 5.08 -16.78 -22.77
C ALA A 74 3.85 -16.09 -23.40
N ASP A 75 2.72 -16.08 -22.69
CA ASP A 75 1.53 -15.42 -23.19
C ASP A 75 1.77 -13.90 -23.29
N GLN A 76 0.91 -13.20 -24.00
CA GLN A 76 1.06 -11.76 -24.25
C GLN A 76 1.07 -10.94 -22.95
N LEU A 77 0.34 -11.37 -21.91
CA LEU A 77 0.35 -10.71 -20.62
C LEU A 77 1.68 -10.91 -19.89
N SER A 78 2.28 -12.10 -19.95
CA SER A 78 3.62 -12.37 -19.40
C SER A 78 4.69 -11.49 -20.07
N GLN A 79 4.63 -11.32 -21.40
CA GLN A 79 5.55 -10.43 -22.12
C GLN A 79 5.39 -8.98 -21.67
N LEU A 80 4.17 -8.50 -21.49
CA LEU A 80 3.89 -7.15 -21.05
C LEU A 80 4.37 -6.89 -19.62
N ILE A 81 4.09 -7.82 -18.70
CA ILE A 81 4.56 -7.77 -17.32
C ILE A 81 6.10 -7.72 -17.28
N HIS A 82 6.74 -8.55 -18.10
CA HIS A 82 8.20 -8.53 -18.23
C HIS A 82 8.72 -7.19 -18.75
N MET A 83 8.06 -6.59 -19.74
CA MET A 83 8.43 -5.26 -20.27
C MET A 83 8.32 -4.18 -19.20
N PHE A 84 7.25 -4.15 -18.41
CA PHE A 84 7.10 -3.21 -17.31
C PHE A 84 8.15 -3.41 -16.23
N SER A 85 8.44 -4.66 -15.89
CA SER A 85 9.48 -5.02 -14.93
C SER A 85 10.87 -4.57 -15.39
N GLN A 86 11.21 -4.80 -16.66
CA GLN A 86 12.48 -4.36 -17.25
C GLN A 86 12.56 -2.83 -17.37
N GLY A 87 11.47 -2.17 -17.74
CA GLY A 87 11.38 -0.70 -17.78
C GLY A 87 11.76 -0.09 -16.42
N ALA A 88 11.18 -0.60 -15.33
CA ALA A 88 11.49 -0.15 -13.98
C ALA A 88 12.97 -0.36 -13.58
N ILE A 89 13.59 -1.47 -14.04
CA ILE A 89 15.02 -1.74 -13.79
C ILE A 89 15.92 -0.77 -14.56
N MET A 90 15.57 -0.42 -15.79
CA MET A 90 16.38 0.45 -16.65
C MET A 90 16.34 1.92 -16.23
N GLU A 91 15.27 2.37 -15.60
CA GLU A 91 15.09 3.75 -15.11
C GLU A 91 15.91 4.10 -13.85
N ARG A 92 17.00 3.34 -13.59
CA ARG A 92 17.83 3.52 -12.37
C ARG A 92 18.47 4.90 -12.22
N ALA A 93 18.49 5.73 -13.26
CA ALA A 93 19.23 7.01 -13.26
C ALA A 93 18.37 8.26 -13.04
N GLY A 94 17.04 8.21 -13.12
CA GLY A 94 16.12 9.35 -13.05
C GLY A 94 14.94 9.16 -12.11
N GLU A 95 14.03 10.10 -12.09
CA GLU A 95 12.69 9.93 -11.53
C GLU A 95 11.93 8.95 -12.41
N LEU A 96 11.13 8.06 -11.80
CA LEU A 96 10.30 7.12 -12.55
C LEU A 96 9.25 7.94 -13.32
N PRO A 97 9.28 7.94 -14.69
CA PRO A 97 8.28 8.70 -15.44
C PRO A 97 6.91 8.06 -15.25
N GLU A 98 5.87 8.88 -15.17
CA GLU A 98 4.49 8.40 -15.15
C GLU A 98 4.18 7.64 -16.45
N ASP A 99 3.75 6.40 -16.32
CA ASP A 99 3.32 5.55 -17.41
C ASP A 99 1.84 5.23 -17.26
N ASP A 100 0.99 6.02 -17.92
CA ASP A 100 -0.46 5.85 -17.95
C ASP A 100 -0.89 4.43 -18.30
N LEU A 101 -0.07 3.76 -19.05
CA LEU A 101 -0.33 2.43 -19.51
C LEU A 101 -0.08 1.41 -18.42
N TYR A 102 1.06 1.51 -17.76
CA TYR A 102 1.36 0.68 -16.61
C TYR A 102 0.26 0.84 -15.55
N MET A 103 -0.13 2.09 -15.23
CA MET A 103 -1.17 2.37 -14.25
C MET A 103 -2.51 1.73 -14.63
N ALA A 104 -2.92 1.85 -15.89
CA ALA A 104 -4.16 1.20 -16.37
C ALA A 104 -4.11 -0.32 -16.27
N TYR A 105 -2.95 -0.93 -16.55
CA TYR A 105 -2.78 -2.38 -16.41
C TYR A 105 -2.69 -2.84 -14.96
N ALA A 106 -2.04 -2.07 -14.10
CA ALA A 106 -2.00 -2.35 -12.67
C ALA A 106 -3.43 -2.40 -12.10
N ASP A 107 -4.28 -1.44 -12.45
CA ASP A 107 -5.69 -1.42 -12.06
C ASP A 107 -6.48 -2.63 -12.60
N ILE A 108 -6.27 -3.00 -13.86
CA ILE A 108 -6.95 -4.15 -14.47
C ILE A 108 -6.52 -5.45 -13.78
N MET A 109 -5.23 -5.62 -13.52
CA MET A 109 -4.71 -6.82 -12.85
C MET A 109 -5.20 -6.88 -11.41
N ALA A 110 -5.19 -5.76 -10.67
CA ALA A 110 -5.71 -5.68 -9.32
C ALA A 110 -7.19 -6.09 -9.25
N ARG A 111 -8.03 -5.51 -10.10
CA ARG A 111 -9.46 -5.90 -10.19
C ARG A 111 -9.67 -7.34 -10.62
N SER A 112 -8.77 -7.91 -11.40
CA SER A 112 -8.88 -9.32 -11.82
C SER A 112 -8.60 -10.32 -10.71
N CYS A 113 -7.95 -9.92 -9.62
CA CYS A 113 -7.76 -10.75 -8.42
C CYS A 113 -9.05 -10.84 -7.63
N GLY A 114 -9.71 -9.72 -7.36
CA GLY A 114 -11.02 -9.70 -6.72
C GLY A 114 -12.04 -10.44 -7.58
N GLY A 115 -12.83 -11.29 -7.00
CA GLY A 115 -13.95 -11.93 -7.68
C GLY A 115 -14.86 -10.82 -8.20
N GLY A 116 -15.08 -10.77 -9.51
CA GLY A 116 -15.78 -9.71 -10.20
C GLY A 116 -17.11 -9.33 -9.53
N GLY A 117 -17.03 -8.33 -8.68
CA GLY A 117 -18.13 -7.43 -8.43
C GLY A 117 -18.25 -6.61 -9.71
N GLY A 118 -19.18 -6.99 -10.56
CA GLY A 118 -19.43 -6.29 -11.81
C GLY A 118 -19.68 -4.82 -11.54
N ASP A 119 -19.14 -3.97 -12.43
CA ASP A 119 -19.71 -2.68 -12.71
C ASP A 119 -21.17 -2.89 -13.17
N GLU A 120 -22.07 -3.11 -12.25
CA GLU A 120 -23.49 -2.85 -12.46
C GLU A 120 -23.72 -1.37 -12.20
N GLU A 121 -23.31 -0.55 -13.17
CA GLU A 121 -24.03 0.69 -13.44
C GLU A 121 -25.46 0.32 -13.80
N GLY A 122 -26.37 0.50 -12.88
CA GLY A 122 -27.78 0.58 -13.19
C GLY A 122 -28.66 -0.48 -12.52
N GLY A 123 -29.27 -0.10 -11.43
CA GLY A 123 -30.44 -0.77 -10.91
C GLY A 123 -30.43 -0.75 -9.38
N GLY A 124 -31.14 0.24 -8.81
CA GLY A 124 -31.45 0.19 -7.40
C GLY A 124 -32.27 -1.06 -7.12
N GLU A 125 -31.68 -2.03 -6.51
CA GLU A 125 -32.38 -3.07 -5.75
C GLU A 125 -32.10 -2.80 -4.28
N GLU A 126 -33.20 -2.68 -3.56
CA GLU A 126 -33.26 -2.50 -2.12
C GLU A 126 -32.44 -3.62 -1.46
N GLU A 127 -31.46 -3.25 -0.63
CA GLU A 127 -30.75 -4.18 0.24
C GLU A 127 -31.79 -4.86 1.15
N GLU A 128 -32.27 -6.04 0.75
CA GLU A 128 -32.86 -6.95 1.69
C GLU A 128 -31.77 -7.29 2.73
N GLU A 129 -32.06 -7.11 4.02
CA GLU A 129 -31.28 -7.62 5.14
C GLU A 129 -31.16 -9.16 5.03
N GLY A 130 -30.29 -9.62 4.16
CA GLY A 130 -29.97 -11.03 3.93
C GLY A 130 -28.80 -11.45 4.80
N GLU A 131 -28.89 -12.64 5.37
CA GLU A 131 -27.79 -13.33 6.07
C GLU A 131 -26.50 -13.21 5.25
N GLY A 132 -25.40 -12.80 5.89
CA GLY A 132 -24.10 -12.67 5.24
C GLY A 132 -23.68 -13.97 4.52
N PRO A 133 -22.68 -13.91 3.62
CA PRO A 133 -22.30 -15.04 2.77
C PRO A 133 -22.03 -16.29 3.62
N THR A 134 -22.54 -17.42 3.17
CA THR A 134 -22.35 -18.71 3.85
C THR A 134 -20.88 -19.12 3.84
N LEU A 135 -20.46 -19.97 4.78
CA LEU A 135 -19.09 -20.50 4.81
C LEU A 135 -18.67 -21.13 3.46
N ALA A 136 -19.59 -21.79 2.78
CA ALA A 136 -19.31 -22.40 1.47
C ALA A 136 -19.09 -21.33 0.38
N GLU A 137 -19.83 -20.25 0.40
CA GLU A 137 -19.63 -19.12 -0.53
C GLU A 137 -18.29 -18.43 -0.25
N GLN A 138 -17.94 -18.22 1.01
CA GLN A 138 -16.62 -17.66 1.39
C GLN A 138 -15.45 -18.56 0.94
N GLU A 139 -15.57 -19.90 1.08
CA GLU A 139 -14.56 -20.83 0.59
C GLU A 139 -14.41 -20.80 -0.94
N ILE A 140 -15.51 -20.68 -1.67
CA ILE A 140 -15.49 -20.57 -3.14
C ILE A 140 -14.83 -19.25 -3.56
N GLU A 141 -15.14 -18.15 -2.87
CA GLU A 141 -14.57 -16.87 -3.14
C GLU A 141 -13.06 -16.83 -2.85
N ASN A 142 -12.63 -17.43 -1.75
CA ASN A 142 -11.20 -17.58 -1.42
C ASN A 142 -10.45 -18.42 -2.47
N MET A 143 -11.01 -19.58 -2.87
CA MET A 143 -10.41 -20.40 -3.93
C MET A 143 -10.31 -19.64 -5.27
N ARG A 144 -11.31 -18.82 -5.59
CA ARG A 144 -11.30 -17.98 -6.79
C ARG A 144 -10.23 -16.90 -6.71
N LEU A 145 -10.08 -16.26 -5.55
CA LEU A 145 -9.05 -15.28 -5.28
C LEU A 145 -7.65 -15.89 -5.46
N GLU A 146 -7.37 -17.01 -4.79
CA GLU A 146 -6.08 -17.72 -4.90
C GLU A 146 -5.78 -18.13 -6.34
N PHE A 147 -6.76 -18.65 -7.06
CA PHE A 147 -6.60 -19.04 -8.47
C PHE A 147 -6.24 -17.84 -9.36
N ASN A 148 -6.91 -16.71 -9.18
CA ASN A 148 -6.64 -15.50 -9.97
C ASN A 148 -5.28 -14.91 -9.63
N GLN A 149 -4.91 -14.87 -8.36
CA GLN A 149 -3.60 -14.44 -7.88
C GLN A 149 -2.49 -15.33 -8.43
N GLY A 150 -2.65 -16.65 -8.36
CA GLY A 150 -1.69 -17.63 -8.90
C GLY A 150 -1.42 -17.45 -10.39
N ARG A 151 -2.47 -17.14 -11.17
CA ARG A 151 -2.33 -16.85 -12.61
C ARG A 151 -1.49 -15.61 -12.90
N LEU A 152 -1.52 -14.61 -12.03
CA LEU A 152 -0.68 -13.40 -12.15
C LEU A 152 0.72 -13.68 -11.62
N ALA A 153 0.87 -14.43 -10.54
CA ALA A 153 2.15 -14.83 -9.97
C ALA A 153 3.01 -15.61 -10.98
N GLU A 154 2.44 -16.59 -11.67
CA GLU A 154 3.10 -17.35 -12.74
C GLU A 154 3.64 -16.48 -13.88
N ARG A 155 3.09 -15.27 -14.03
CA ARG A 155 3.49 -14.29 -15.07
C ARG A 155 4.52 -13.27 -14.60
N GLY A 156 4.96 -13.35 -13.35
CA GLY A 156 6.00 -12.47 -12.80
C GLY A 156 5.50 -11.14 -12.25
N VAL A 157 4.20 -11.00 -11.93
CA VAL A 157 3.64 -9.78 -11.35
C VAL A 157 4.29 -9.43 -10.02
N ALA A 158 4.62 -10.43 -9.19
CA ALA A 158 5.31 -10.22 -7.92
C ALA A 158 6.65 -9.48 -8.09
N GLU A 159 7.47 -9.90 -9.06
CA GLU A 159 8.72 -9.22 -9.39
C GLU A 159 8.48 -7.81 -9.95
N MET A 160 7.50 -7.65 -10.83
CA MET A 160 7.16 -6.35 -11.41
C MET A 160 6.78 -5.33 -10.33
N VAL A 161 5.96 -5.71 -9.34
CA VAL A 161 5.60 -4.87 -8.19
C VAL A 161 6.84 -4.43 -7.42
N LEU A 162 7.72 -5.36 -7.06
CA LEU A 162 8.95 -5.05 -6.33
C LEU A 162 9.88 -4.11 -7.11
N ASN A 163 10.04 -4.33 -8.42
CA ASN A 163 10.89 -3.49 -9.26
C ASN A 163 10.35 -2.06 -9.38
N ASN A 164 9.03 -1.88 -9.52
CA ASN A 164 8.43 -0.54 -9.59
C ASN A 164 8.53 0.21 -8.26
N ILE A 165 8.30 -0.45 -7.11
CA ILE A 165 8.52 0.16 -5.81
C ILE A 165 10.00 0.53 -5.63
N THR A 166 10.93 -0.33 -6.06
CA THR A 166 12.37 -0.06 -6.02
C THR A 166 12.74 1.15 -6.87
N ALA A 167 12.19 1.25 -8.07
CA ALA A 167 12.44 2.33 -9.01
C ALA A 167 11.93 3.69 -8.53
N ALA A 168 10.93 3.72 -7.67
CA ALA A 168 10.39 4.94 -7.07
C ALA A 168 11.36 5.68 -6.14
N LYS A 169 12.39 4.99 -5.62
CA LYS A 169 13.46 5.59 -4.78
C LYS A 169 12.95 6.42 -3.59
N GLY A 170 11.79 6.08 -3.08
CA GLY A 170 11.19 6.77 -1.94
C GLY A 170 10.39 8.01 -2.30
N VAL A 171 10.06 8.21 -3.57
CA VAL A 171 9.19 9.31 -4.03
C VAL A 171 7.80 8.74 -4.30
N ALA A 172 6.79 9.31 -3.65
CA ALA A 172 5.39 8.97 -3.88
C ALA A 172 4.92 9.52 -5.24
N SER A 173 4.16 8.71 -5.98
CA SER A 173 3.54 9.08 -7.25
C SER A 173 2.30 8.20 -7.51
N ASP A 174 1.44 8.60 -8.43
CA ASP A 174 0.27 7.82 -8.83
C ASP A 174 0.67 6.42 -9.33
N MET A 175 1.81 6.32 -9.97
CA MET A 175 2.35 5.05 -10.42
C MET A 175 2.69 4.11 -9.26
N VAL A 176 3.26 4.63 -8.18
CA VAL A 176 3.56 3.85 -6.97
C VAL A 176 2.26 3.47 -6.25
N ASP A 177 1.28 4.37 -6.20
CA ASP A 177 -0.03 4.09 -5.62
C ASP A 177 -0.72 2.91 -6.34
N LYS A 178 -0.77 2.94 -7.68
CA LYS A 178 -1.30 1.84 -8.48
C LYS A 178 -0.50 0.54 -8.30
N THR A 179 0.80 0.65 -8.12
CA THR A 179 1.66 -0.51 -7.83
C THR A 179 1.36 -1.11 -6.47
N LEU A 180 1.15 -0.28 -5.44
CA LEU A 180 0.74 -0.72 -4.11
C LEU A 180 -0.64 -1.38 -4.14
N GLY A 181 -1.62 -0.79 -4.85
CA GLY A 181 -2.94 -1.37 -5.03
C GLY A 181 -2.89 -2.75 -5.69
N LEU A 182 -2.07 -2.92 -6.71
CA LEU A 182 -1.83 -4.24 -7.32
C LEU A 182 -1.15 -5.19 -6.34
N GLY A 183 -0.12 -4.73 -5.62
CA GLY A 183 0.58 -5.51 -4.61
C GLY A 183 -0.35 -6.02 -3.50
N ILE A 184 -1.25 -5.16 -3.02
CA ILE A 184 -2.30 -5.52 -2.07
C ILE A 184 -3.20 -6.61 -2.64
N SER A 185 -3.72 -6.41 -3.86
CA SER A 185 -4.66 -7.36 -4.48
C SER A 185 -4.07 -8.76 -4.70
N ILE A 186 -2.78 -8.85 -5.05
CA ILE A 186 -2.13 -10.15 -5.24
C ILE A 186 -1.75 -10.83 -3.92
N LEU A 187 -1.60 -10.08 -2.82
CA LEU A 187 -1.26 -10.60 -1.49
C LEU A 187 -2.49 -10.79 -0.60
N GLU A 188 -3.67 -10.30 -1.00
CA GLU A 188 -4.90 -10.37 -0.20
C GLU A 188 -5.19 -11.82 0.23
N GLY A 189 -5.56 -12.00 1.51
CA GLY A 189 -5.74 -13.32 2.11
C GLY A 189 -4.45 -14.03 2.52
N GLY A 190 -3.30 -13.35 2.46
CA GLY A 190 -2.02 -13.91 2.91
C GLY A 190 -1.47 -15.00 1.98
N ASN A 191 -1.58 -14.82 0.66
CA ASN A 191 -1.13 -15.80 -0.33
C ASN A 191 0.37 -16.13 -0.18
N LEU A 192 0.65 -17.30 0.40
CA LEU A 192 1.99 -17.74 0.74
C LEU A 192 2.91 -17.92 -0.48
N ASP A 193 2.37 -18.36 -1.61
CA ASP A 193 3.17 -18.57 -2.83
C ASP A 193 3.69 -17.24 -3.37
N ILE A 194 2.87 -16.19 -3.33
CA ILE A 194 3.27 -14.85 -3.75
C ILE A 194 4.22 -14.21 -2.74
N GLN A 195 3.94 -14.35 -1.44
CA GLN A 195 4.86 -13.91 -0.40
C GLN A 195 6.25 -14.54 -0.60
N THR A 196 6.30 -15.85 -0.85
CA THR A 196 7.54 -16.60 -1.07
C THR A 196 8.23 -16.12 -2.34
N ALA A 197 7.52 -15.99 -3.45
CA ALA A 197 8.09 -15.51 -4.72
C ALA A 197 8.70 -14.10 -4.60
N MET A 198 8.02 -13.18 -3.91
CA MET A 198 8.54 -11.84 -3.62
C MET A 198 9.81 -11.90 -2.77
N LEU A 199 9.77 -12.68 -1.70
CA LEU A 199 10.89 -12.79 -0.76
C LEU A 199 12.13 -13.41 -1.41
N ASP A 200 11.94 -14.47 -2.19
CA ASP A 200 13.03 -15.15 -2.89
C ASP A 200 13.66 -14.23 -3.94
N ASN A 201 12.85 -13.46 -4.67
CA ASN A 201 13.36 -12.45 -5.60
C ASN A 201 14.25 -11.40 -4.90
N LEU A 202 13.83 -10.90 -3.73
CA LEU A 202 14.62 -9.94 -2.95
C LEU A 202 15.90 -10.57 -2.37
N LYS A 203 15.83 -11.84 -1.93
CA LYS A 203 17.00 -12.59 -1.41
C LYS A 203 18.01 -12.92 -2.53
N GLU A 204 17.54 -13.22 -3.73
CA GLU A 204 18.37 -13.53 -4.87
C GLU A 204 19.09 -12.29 -5.39
N LYS A 205 18.37 -11.20 -5.58
CA LYS A 205 18.94 -9.93 -6.07
C LYS A 205 19.91 -9.29 -5.10
N LYS A 206 19.74 -9.50 -3.80
CA LYS A 206 20.56 -8.89 -2.73
C LYS A 206 20.72 -7.38 -2.89
N GLU A 207 19.65 -6.73 -3.33
CA GLU A 207 19.61 -5.29 -3.54
C GLU A 207 18.84 -4.61 -2.39
N SER A 208 19.38 -3.52 -1.85
CA SER A 208 18.73 -2.74 -0.80
C SER A 208 17.68 -1.78 -1.33
N GLY A 209 17.53 -1.64 -2.64
CA GLY A 209 16.74 -0.61 -3.30
C GLY A 209 15.26 -0.60 -2.86
N PHE A 210 14.63 -1.76 -2.77
CA PHE A 210 13.26 -1.88 -2.27
C PHE A 210 13.11 -1.31 -0.85
N PHE A 211 13.99 -1.73 0.06
CA PHE A 211 13.93 -1.31 1.47
C PHE A 211 14.24 0.19 1.63
N ILE A 212 15.20 0.71 0.86
CA ILE A 212 15.53 2.14 0.82
C ILE A 212 14.33 2.94 0.30
N SER A 213 13.68 2.48 -0.76
CA SER A 213 12.50 3.13 -1.33
C SER A 213 11.34 3.17 -0.33
N VAL A 214 10.99 2.02 0.26
CA VAL A 214 9.93 1.94 1.29
C VAL A 214 10.25 2.82 2.51
N SER A 215 11.49 2.80 2.99
CA SER A 215 11.93 3.67 4.10
C SER A 215 11.79 5.15 3.73
N GLY A 216 12.13 5.54 2.50
CA GLY A 216 11.94 6.89 1.99
C GLY A 216 10.47 7.31 1.94
N LEU A 217 9.59 6.44 1.43
CA LEU A 217 8.15 6.67 1.40
C LEU A 217 7.56 6.86 2.81
N LEU A 218 7.95 6.03 3.77
CA LEU A 218 7.53 6.18 5.17
C LEU A 218 8.07 7.47 5.80
N ALA A 219 9.32 7.85 5.48
CA ALA A 219 9.93 9.07 6.00
C ALA A 219 9.28 10.34 5.46
N SER A 220 8.83 10.31 4.20
CA SER A 220 8.14 11.44 3.54
C SER A 220 6.64 11.49 3.82
N ALA A 221 6.04 10.41 4.33
CA ALA A 221 4.62 10.35 4.65
C ALA A 221 4.20 11.48 5.60
N SER A 222 3.13 12.17 5.23
CA SER A 222 2.65 13.34 5.96
C SER A 222 1.98 12.95 7.29
N VAL A 223 1.95 13.90 8.19
CA VAL A 223 1.24 13.85 9.46
C VAL A 223 0.37 15.10 9.57
N LEU A 224 -0.47 15.19 10.60
CA LEU A 224 -1.29 16.37 10.83
C LEU A 224 -0.40 17.62 10.97
N ASN A 225 -0.74 18.67 10.24
CA ASN A 225 -0.05 19.97 10.28
C ASN A 225 -1.01 21.03 10.83
N LEU A 226 -0.84 21.35 12.11
CA LEU A 226 -1.70 22.30 12.81
C LEU A 226 -1.59 23.71 12.22
N ASP A 227 -0.39 24.15 11.86
CA ASP A 227 -0.16 25.49 11.29
C ASP A 227 -0.84 25.65 9.92
N ALA A 228 -0.79 24.61 9.08
CA ALA A 228 -1.51 24.59 7.81
C ALA A 228 -3.02 24.60 8.03
N PHE A 229 -3.51 23.80 8.97
CA PHE A 229 -4.92 23.74 9.34
C PHE A 229 -5.43 25.12 9.83
N GLU A 230 -4.72 25.79 10.74
CA GLU A 230 -5.10 27.11 11.21
C GLU A 230 -5.12 28.16 10.11
N ARG A 231 -4.15 28.13 9.19
CA ARG A 231 -4.12 29.03 8.04
C ARG A 231 -5.34 28.84 7.14
N ASN A 232 -5.69 27.58 6.85
CA ASN A 232 -6.85 27.25 6.01
C ASN A 232 -8.15 27.72 6.65
N THR A 233 -8.34 27.42 7.94
CA THR A 233 -9.53 27.84 8.69
C THR A 233 -9.68 29.36 8.74
N LYS A 234 -8.58 30.11 8.88
CA LYS A 234 -8.59 31.57 8.84
C LYS A 234 -8.90 32.11 7.43
N ALA A 235 -8.38 31.48 6.38
CA ALA A 235 -8.67 31.86 5.00
C ALA A 235 -10.14 31.65 4.63
N GLU A 236 -10.73 30.53 5.00
CA GLU A 236 -12.17 30.23 4.82
C GLU A 236 -13.04 31.27 5.56
N GLY A 237 -12.67 31.62 6.79
CA GLY A 237 -13.36 32.65 7.58
C GLY A 237 -13.30 34.06 6.96
N LEU A 238 -12.35 34.33 6.07
CA LEU A 238 -12.21 35.58 5.33
C LEU A 238 -12.88 35.54 3.93
N GLY A 239 -13.52 34.43 3.57
CA GLY A 239 -14.18 34.23 2.27
C GLY A 239 -13.20 34.08 1.09
N VAL A 240 -11.94 33.78 1.39
CA VAL A 240 -10.93 33.45 0.38
C VAL A 240 -11.07 31.94 0.17
N GLY A 241 -11.63 31.54 -0.98
CA GLY A 241 -11.87 30.13 -1.30
C GLY A 241 -10.58 29.29 -1.32
N PRO A 242 -10.71 27.97 -1.37
CA PRO A 242 -9.59 27.01 -1.27
C PRO A 242 -8.60 27.02 -2.45
N ASP A 243 -8.74 27.93 -3.40
CA ASP A 243 -7.96 28.01 -4.65
C ASP A 243 -6.57 28.70 -4.49
N GLY A 244 -6.11 28.96 -3.27
CA GLY A 244 -4.76 29.44 -3.02
C GLY A 244 -3.81 28.33 -2.55
N PRO A 245 -2.49 28.58 -2.48
CA PRO A 245 -1.51 27.63 -1.91
C PRO A 245 -1.78 27.28 -0.42
N ALA A 246 -2.83 27.87 0.17
CA ALA A 246 -3.36 27.54 1.50
C ALA A 246 -4.37 26.38 1.50
N GLY A 247 -4.82 25.90 0.34
CA GLY A 247 -5.87 24.88 0.22
C GLY A 247 -5.39 23.44 0.23
N GLU A 248 -4.12 23.17 0.54
CA GLU A 248 -3.60 21.82 0.62
C GLU A 248 -4.29 21.03 1.77
N LYS A 249 -4.98 19.96 1.39
CA LYS A 249 -5.67 19.09 2.33
C LYS A 249 -4.66 18.52 3.32
N ASN A 250 -4.95 18.63 4.60
CA ASN A 250 -4.08 18.07 5.62
C ASN A 250 -4.02 16.55 5.48
N MET A 251 -2.83 15.95 5.56
CA MET A 251 -2.60 14.53 5.28
C MET A 251 -3.17 14.09 3.91
N HIS A 252 -2.84 14.82 2.86
CA HIS A 252 -3.32 14.54 1.50
C HIS A 252 -2.92 13.16 0.97
N ASP A 253 -1.85 12.58 1.50
CA ASP A 253 -1.28 11.26 1.17
C ASP A 253 -1.69 10.15 2.16
N ALA A 254 -2.72 10.36 2.98
CA ALA A 254 -3.16 9.39 3.98
C ALA A 254 -3.57 8.06 3.36
N GLU A 255 -4.29 8.09 2.23
CA GLU A 255 -4.71 6.89 1.49
C GLU A 255 -3.50 6.12 0.96
N PHE A 256 -2.54 6.84 0.36
CA PHE A 256 -1.27 6.27 -0.09
C PHE A 256 -0.48 5.63 1.06
N THR A 257 -0.37 6.34 2.19
CA THR A 257 0.34 5.83 3.38
C THR A 257 -0.34 4.59 3.95
N THR A 258 -1.67 4.57 3.98
CA THR A 258 -2.45 3.40 4.39
C THR A 258 -2.21 2.23 3.44
N SER A 259 -2.21 2.44 2.13
CA SER A 259 -1.90 1.42 1.13
C SER A 259 -0.47 0.87 1.29
N LEU A 260 0.51 1.73 1.52
CA LEU A 260 1.90 1.31 1.78
C LEU A 260 2.00 0.41 3.02
N LEU A 261 1.37 0.80 4.11
CA LEU A 261 1.35 0.03 5.36
C LEU A 261 0.58 -1.28 5.19
N ARG A 262 -0.58 -1.26 4.51
CA ARG A 262 -1.35 -2.48 4.22
C ARG A 262 -0.57 -3.45 3.33
N PHE A 263 0.14 -2.95 2.33
CA PHE A 263 1.04 -3.79 1.52
C PHE A 263 2.10 -4.47 2.39
N LEU A 264 2.76 -3.74 3.29
CA LEU A 264 3.75 -4.31 4.21
C LEU A 264 3.12 -5.34 5.17
N GLN A 265 1.93 -5.07 5.68
CA GLN A 265 1.17 -6.02 6.51
C GLN A 265 0.94 -7.33 5.77
N LEU A 266 0.44 -7.27 4.54
CA LEU A 266 0.11 -8.45 3.73
C LEU A 266 1.33 -9.30 3.37
N THR A 267 2.54 -8.72 3.30
CA THR A 267 3.77 -9.52 3.12
C THR A 267 4.03 -10.47 4.28
N SER A 268 3.52 -10.16 5.47
CA SER A 268 3.71 -10.94 6.70
C SER A 268 2.45 -11.68 7.15
N GLU A 269 1.31 -11.44 6.49
CA GLU A 269 0.01 -12.04 6.85
C GLU A 269 0.08 -13.57 6.87
N GLY A 270 -0.57 -14.18 7.87
CA GLY A 270 -0.45 -15.62 8.13
C GLY A 270 0.82 -15.97 8.92
N HIS A 271 1.43 -15.02 9.58
CA HIS A 271 2.64 -15.17 10.43
C HIS A 271 3.87 -15.66 9.65
N ASN A 272 4.09 -15.11 8.45
CA ASN A 272 5.26 -15.44 7.63
C ASN A 272 6.55 -14.94 8.29
N ASN A 273 7.16 -15.80 9.12
CA ASN A 273 8.33 -15.45 9.92
C ASN A 273 9.56 -15.07 9.07
N ASP A 274 9.68 -15.59 7.87
CA ASP A 274 10.76 -15.26 6.96
C ASP A 274 10.65 -13.81 6.49
N TRP A 275 9.45 -13.37 6.09
CA TRP A 275 9.20 -11.98 5.73
C TRP A 275 9.34 -11.05 6.94
N GLN A 276 8.77 -11.40 8.08
CA GLN A 276 8.87 -10.62 9.32
C GLN A 276 10.33 -10.33 9.66
N ASN A 277 11.21 -11.35 9.63
CA ASN A 277 12.63 -11.17 9.88
C ASN A 277 13.33 -10.36 8.79
N TYR A 278 12.94 -10.54 7.52
CA TYR A 278 13.57 -9.87 6.39
C TYR A 278 13.21 -8.37 6.33
N LEU A 279 12.03 -7.97 6.81
CA LEU A 279 11.68 -6.55 6.99
C LEU A 279 12.61 -5.84 7.99
N ARG A 280 13.11 -6.55 8.99
CA ARG A 280 14.05 -6.01 9.97
C ARG A 280 15.49 -6.08 9.51
N ASN A 281 15.91 -7.17 8.89
CA ASN A 281 17.31 -7.46 8.58
C ASN A 281 17.42 -8.24 7.26
N GLN A 282 18.21 -7.74 6.32
CA GLN A 282 18.43 -8.31 4.98
C GLN A 282 19.85 -8.86 4.87
N PRO A 283 20.08 -10.13 5.27
CA PRO A 283 21.42 -10.72 5.23
C PRO A 283 21.97 -10.80 3.80
N GLY A 284 23.15 -10.27 3.59
CA GLY A 284 23.81 -10.27 2.28
C GLY A 284 23.54 -9.04 1.41
N ASN A 285 22.66 -8.15 1.82
CA ASN A 285 22.49 -6.86 1.16
C ASN A 285 23.63 -5.89 1.52
N PRO A 286 24.03 -5.00 0.61
CA PRO A 286 25.08 -4.02 0.88
C PRO A 286 24.68 -2.99 1.97
N THR A 287 23.39 -2.71 2.10
CA THR A 287 22.84 -1.83 3.13
C THR A 287 21.65 -2.53 3.79
N ILE A 288 21.64 -2.57 5.10
CA ILE A 288 20.53 -3.10 5.89
C ILE A 288 19.60 -1.94 6.27
N VAL A 289 18.31 -2.08 5.99
CA VAL A 289 17.26 -1.11 6.36
C VAL A 289 16.26 -1.80 7.28
N ASN A 290 16.12 -1.30 8.48
CA ASN A 290 15.15 -1.85 9.45
C ASN A 290 13.79 -1.16 9.28
N LEU A 291 12.93 -1.74 8.44
CA LEU A 291 11.59 -1.17 8.18
C LEU A 291 10.69 -1.21 9.43
N VAL A 292 10.91 -2.15 10.34
CA VAL A 292 10.16 -2.22 11.61
C VAL A 292 10.36 -0.94 12.42
N ILE A 293 11.60 -0.43 12.47
CA ILE A 293 11.88 0.85 13.14
C ILE A 293 11.35 2.04 12.34
N CYS A 294 11.44 2.02 11.02
CA CYS A 294 10.88 3.09 10.19
C CYS A 294 9.36 3.28 10.42
N ILE A 295 8.62 2.17 10.61
CA ILE A 295 7.19 2.21 10.94
C ILE A 295 6.95 2.84 12.32
N VAL A 296 7.77 2.52 13.33
CA VAL A 296 7.67 3.14 14.67
C VAL A 296 7.99 4.63 14.63
N ASP A 297 9.00 5.03 13.86
CA ASP A 297 9.37 6.45 13.72
C ASP A 297 8.22 7.25 13.07
N TYR A 298 7.52 6.64 12.11
CA TYR A 298 6.31 7.24 11.54
C TYR A 298 5.18 7.32 12.56
N LEU A 299 4.91 6.22 13.30
CA LEU A 299 3.88 6.19 14.35
C LEU A 299 4.08 7.28 15.40
N LEU A 300 5.34 7.51 15.80
CA LEU A 300 5.68 8.53 16.78
C LEU A 300 5.36 9.93 16.25
N ARG A 301 5.81 10.25 15.02
CA ARG A 301 5.50 11.54 14.38
C ARG A 301 3.99 11.76 14.25
N LEU A 302 3.26 10.71 13.88
CA LEU A 302 1.81 10.77 13.76
C LEU A 302 1.16 11.02 15.12
N GLN A 303 1.58 10.31 16.17
CA GLN A 303 1.09 10.48 17.53
C GLN A 303 1.37 11.91 18.06
N GLU A 304 2.58 12.43 17.88
CA GLU A 304 2.94 13.81 18.25
C GLU A 304 2.03 14.83 17.55
N SER A 305 1.75 14.63 16.26
CA SER A 305 0.86 15.52 15.49
C SER A 305 -0.61 15.46 15.94
N ILE A 306 -1.10 14.28 16.29
CA ILE A 306 -2.45 14.12 16.88
C ILE A 306 -2.52 14.81 18.25
N MET A 307 -1.45 14.76 19.03
CA MET A 307 -1.33 15.43 20.31
C MET A 307 -1.43 16.95 20.16
N ASP A 308 -0.77 17.54 19.17
CA ASP A 308 -0.83 18.98 18.89
C ASP A 308 -2.26 19.41 18.53
N PHE A 309 -2.97 18.63 17.70
CA PHE A 309 -4.37 18.85 17.38
C PHE A 309 -5.27 18.70 18.62
N TYR A 310 -4.99 17.73 19.50
CA TYR A 310 -5.72 17.61 20.78
C TYR A 310 -5.53 18.88 21.62
N TRP A 311 -4.31 19.40 21.79
CA TRP A 311 -4.07 20.60 22.58
C TRP A 311 -4.76 21.83 21.98
N TYR A 312 -4.82 21.96 20.66
CA TYR A 312 -5.57 23.00 19.97
C TYR A 312 -7.07 22.97 20.33
N TYR A 313 -7.67 21.77 20.36
CA TYR A 313 -9.08 21.57 20.68
C TYR A 313 -9.36 21.44 22.17
N SER A 314 -8.37 21.25 23.04
CA SER A 314 -8.56 21.02 24.47
C SER A 314 -9.38 22.11 25.16
N ARG A 315 -9.20 23.37 24.73
CA ARG A 315 -9.90 24.54 25.27
C ARG A 315 -11.22 24.87 24.56
N LYS A 316 -11.52 24.21 23.45
CA LYS A 316 -12.78 24.40 22.72
C LYS A 316 -13.82 23.45 23.27
N GLU A 317 -15.07 23.87 23.27
CA GLU A 317 -16.19 23.03 23.75
C GLU A 317 -16.38 21.82 22.84
N LEU A 318 -16.30 22.01 21.52
CA LEU A 318 -16.50 21.00 20.50
C LEU A 318 -15.33 20.97 19.51
N ILE A 319 -15.13 19.82 18.89
CA ILE A 319 -14.31 19.67 17.69
C ILE A 319 -15.22 19.97 16.49
N ASP A 320 -14.87 20.98 15.71
CA ASP A 320 -15.63 21.36 14.52
C ASP A 320 -15.53 20.26 13.41
N PRO A 321 -16.38 20.27 12.39
CA PRO A 321 -16.37 19.23 11.35
C PRO A 321 -15.04 19.06 10.64
N ALA A 322 -14.31 20.15 10.38
CA ALA A 322 -12.99 20.10 9.77
C ALA A 322 -11.97 19.41 10.68
N GLY A 323 -11.99 19.71 11.98
CA GLY A 323 -11.20 19.03 12.99
C GLY A 323 -11.55 17.55 13.10
N GLN A 324 -12.84 17.21 13.10
CA GLN A 324 -13.27 15.81 13.11
C GLN A 324 -12.72 15.04 11.90
N THR A 325 -12.83 15.59 10.69
CA THR A 325 -12.28 14.97 9.48
C THR A 325 -10.78 14.71 9.61
N ASN A 326 -10.00 15.68 10.11
CA ASN A 326 -8.56 15.50 10.32
C ASN A 326 -8.26 14.41 11.37
N PHE A 327 -9.02 14.36 12.47
CA PHE A 327 -8.86 13.28 13.45
C PHE A 327 -9.22 11.92 12.86
N PHE A 328 -10.33 11.79 12.13
CA PHE A 328 -10.71 10.54 11.46
C PHE A 328 -9.58 10.03 10.54
N THR A 329 -9.04 10.91 9.70
CA THR A 329 -7.95 10.56 8.81
C THR A 329 -6.71 10.07 9.59
N ALA A 330 -6.28 10.82 10.60
CA ALA A 330 -5.08 10.46 11.37
C ALA A 330 -5.27 9.18 12.21
N ILE A 331 -6.46 8.98 12.78
CA ILE A 331 -6.83 7.78 13.55
C ILE A 331 -6.85 6.56 12.62
N GLY A 332 -7.43 6.68 11.42
CA GLY A 332 -7.44 5.60 10.45
C GLY A 332 -6.05 5.15 10.04
N VAL A 333 -5.14 6.10 9.80
CA VAL A 333 -3.73 5.78 9.52
C VAL A 333 -3.05 5.14 10.73
N ALA A 334 -3.28 5.64 11.94
CA ALA A 334 -2.71 5.06 13.17
C ALA A 334 -3.19 3.62 13.41
N SER A 335 -4.47 3.35 13.15
CA SER A 335 -5.06 2.00 13.20
C SER A 335 -4.33 1.07 12.22
N GLN A 336 -4.12 1.50 10.97
CA GLN A 336 -3.36 0.72 10.01
C GLN A 336 -1.91 0.48 10.45
N VAL A 337 -1.25 1.46 11.11
CA VAL A 337 0.10 1.26 11.65
C VAL A 337 0.10 0.17 12.73
N PHE A 338 -0.84 0.21 13.69
CA PHE A 338 -0.92 -0.82 14.73
C PHE A 338 -1.20 -2.21 14.15
N ASN A 339 -2.11 -2.32 13.19
CA ASN A 339 -2.42 -3.57 12.51
C ASN A 339 -1.19 -4.10 11.75
N THR A 340 -0.43 -3.22 11.07
CA THR A 340 0.80 -3.59 10.39
C THR A 340 1.87 -4.09 11.38
N ILE A 341 2.08 -3.38 12.51
CA ILE A 341 3.04 -3.81 13.54
C ILE A 341 2.61 -5.16 14.13
N THR A 342 1.33 -5.33 14.41
CA THR A 342 0.77 -6.58 14.93
C THR A 342 1.15 -7.76 14.03
N GLU A 343 0.90 -7.66 12.74
CA GLU A 343 1.19 -8.74 11.79
C GLU A 343 2.71 -9.02 11.65
N ILE A 344 3.53 -7.99 11.75
CA ILE A 344 5.00 -8.12 11.68
C ILE A 344 5.59 -8.84 12.90
N ILE A 345 4.86 -8.94 14.03
CA ILE A 345 5.37 -9.53 15.28
C ILE A 345 4.66 -10.81 15.72
N GLN A 346 3.45 -11.07 15.23
CA GLN A 346 2.68 -12.27 15.59
C GLN A 346 3.34 -13.57 15.14
N GLY A 347 3.07 -14.65 15.86
CA GLY A 347 3.44 -15.98 15.46
C GLY A 347 4.54 -16.73 16.22
N PRO A 348 5.25 -16.24 17.26
CA PRO A 348 5.80 -14.92 17.56
C PRO A 348 7.11 -14.63 16.79
N CYS A 349 7.33 -13.43 16.31
CA CYS A 349 8.61 -12.99 15.75
C CYS A 349 9.47 -12.29 16.82
N VAL A 350 10.21 -13.09 17.60
CA VAL A 350 11.00 -12.61 18.76
C VAL A 350 11.98 -11.50 18.40
N GLY A 351 12.64 -11.59 17.24
CA GLY A 351 13.58 -10.57 16.78
C GLY A 351 12.93 -9.20 16.54
N ASN A 352 11.72 -9.17 15.98
CA ASN A 352 10.96 -7.94 15.74
C ASN A 352 10.40 -7.39 17.06
N GLN A 353 9.86 -8.26 17.94
CA GLN A 353 9.41 -7.88 19.27
C GLN A 353 10.52 -7.20 20.07
N GLN A 354 11.75 -7.76 20.05
CA GLN A 354 12.91 -7.18 20.72
C GLN A 354 13.33 -5.84 20.10
N ALA A 355 13.33 -5.73 18.76
CA ALA A 355 13.66 -4.48 18.09
C ALA A 355 12.66 -3.37 18.46
N LEU A 356 11.37 -3.69 18.50
CA LEU A 356 10.31 -2.78 18.93
C LEU A 356 10.46 -2.38 20.41
N ALA A 357 10.74 -3.33 21.29
CA ALA A 357 10.93 -3.06 22.72
C ALA A 357 12.12 -2.14 23.01
N MET A 358 13.14 -2.14 22.14
CA MET A 358 14.32 -1.27 22.23
C MET A 358 14.17 0.04 21.46
N SER A 359 13.05 0.24 20.79
CA SER A 359 12.76 1.45 20.00
C SER A 359 11.98 2.49 20.83
N ARG A 360 11.58 3.57 20.16
CA ARG A 360 10.69 4.59 20.74
C ARG A 360 9.20 4.19 20.72
N LEU A 361 8.89 2.90 20.55
CA LEU A 361 7.50 2.43 20.57
C LEU A 361 6.80 2.80 21.87
N TRP A 362 7.49 2.69 23.01
CA TRP A 362 6.93 3.00 24.32
C TRP A 362 6.58 4.48 24.49
N ASP A 363 7.35 5.39 23.86
CA ASP A 363 7.03 6.81 23.83
C ASP A 363 5.70 7.04 23.08
N ALA A 364 5.53 6.39 21.91
CA ALA A 364 4.29 6.48 21.15
C ALA A 364 3.10 5.87 21.91
N VAL A 365 3.27 4.68 22.52
CA VAL A 365 2.22 4.04 23.32
C VAL A 365 1.81 4.93 24.49
N GLY A 366 2.75 5.48 25.24
CA GLY A 366 2.46 6.41 26.33
C GLY A 366 1.69 7.66 25.88
N GLY A 367 2.07 8.21 24.72
CA GLY A 367 1.36 9.33 24.10
C GLY A 367 -0.07 8.98 23.68
N PHE A 368 -0.29 7.79 23.10
CA PHE A 368 -1.65 7.34 22.76
C PHE A 368 -2.50 7.06 24.00
N LEU A 369 -1.94 6.48 25.05
CA LEU A 369 -2.67 6.30 26.32
C LEU A 369 -3.16 7.63 26.88
N PHE A 370 -2.31 8.66 26.85
CA PHE A 370 -2.71 10.01 27.23
C PHE A 370 -3.86 10.53 26.34
N LEU A 371 -3.72 10.40 25.01
CA LEU A 371 -4.73 10.84 24.06
C LEU A 371 -6.07 10.13 24.29
N PHE A 372 -6.06 8.81 24.49
CA PHE A 372 -7.29 8.04 24.73
C PHE A 372 -8.05 8.55 25.94
N ALA A 373 -7.34 8.71 27.08
CA ALA A 373 -7.99 9.20 28.29
C ALA A 373 -8.68 10.56 28.08
N HIS A 374 -7.97 11.51 27.50
CA HIS A 374 -8.45 12.88 27.39
C HIS A 374 -9.42 13.11 26.24
N LEU A 375 -9.22 12.44 25.09
CA LEU A 375 -10.16 12.52 23.97
C LEU A 375 -11.47 11.81 24.31
N GLN A 376 -11.44 10.63 24.92
CA GLN A 376 -12.66 9.93 25.35
C GLN A 376 -13.48 10.76 26.33
N GLU A 377 -12.81 11.36 27.34
CA GLU A 377 -13.49 12.28 28.27
C GLU A 377 -14.14 13.47 27.56
N LYS A 378 -13.42 14.06 26.59
CA LYS A 378 -13.93 15.20 25.82
C LYS A 378 -15.10 14.82 24.93
N LEU A 379 -14.98 13.75 24.16
CA LEU A 379 -15.95 13.32 23.15
C LEU A 379 -17.23 12.76 23.78
N SER A 380 -17.14 12.10 24.95
CA SER A 380 -18.30 11.54 25.66
C SER A 380 -19.28 12.60 26.14
N LYS A 381 -18.85 13.86 26.24
CA LYS A 381 -19.71 14.99 26.68
C LYS A 381 -20.71 15.44 25.64
N ASN A 382 -20.58 15.02 24.38
CA ASN A 382 -21.46 15.47 23.31
C ASN A 382 -21.85 14.36 22.34
N ALA A 383 -23.15 14.13 22.20
CA ALA A 383 -23.72 13.10 21.34
C ALA A 383 -23.37 13.29 19.83
N SER A 384 -23.06 14.51 19.37
CA SER A 384 -22.67 14.78 17.99
C SER A 384 -21.25 14.29 17.64
N GLN A 385 -20.49 13.81 18.62
CA GLN A 385 -19.10 13.36 18.45
C GLN A 385 -18.92 11.85 18.73
N VAL A 386 -20.03 11.12 18.79
CA VAL A 386 -20.03 9.67 19.09
C VAL A 386 -19.26 8.87 18.04
N ASP A 387 -19.35 9.24 16.76
CA ASP A 387 -18.63 8.53 15.70
C ASP A 387 -17.11 8.64 15.90
N LEU A 388 -16.61 9.83 16.21
CA LEU A 388 -15.19 10.02 16.51
C LEU A 388 -14.77 9.27 17.79
N LEU A 389 -15.64 9.24 18.81
CA LEU A 389 -15.41 8.44 20.01
C LEU A 389 -15.27 6.95 19.68
N LYS A 390 -16.13 6.44 18.79
CA LYS A 390 -16.06 5.04 18.34
C LYS A 390 -14.72 4.73 17.67
N GLU A 391 -14.24 5.61 16.79
CA GLU A 391 -12.93 5.39 16.13
C GLU A 391 -11.76 5.45 17.13
N ILE A 392 -11.81 6.30 18.13
CA ILE A 392 -10.82 6.31 19.21
C ILE A 392 -10.83 5.00 20.00
N LEU A 393 -11.99 4.43 20.26
CA LEU A 393 -12.11 3.14 20.94
C LEU A 393 -11.58 1.98 20.06
N ASN A 394 -11.87 2.01 18.76
CA ASN A 394 -11.32 1.06 17.81
C ASN A 394 -9.79 1.13 17.78
N LEU A 395 -9.22 2.33 17.67
CA LEU A 395 -7.76 2.53 17.70
C LEU A 395 -7.14 2.03 19.01
N GLN A 396 -7.82 2.25 20.14
CA GLN A 396 -7.38 1.71 21.43
C GLN A 396 -7.37 0.17 21.43
N ALA A 397 -8.38 -0.46 20.83
CA ALA A 397 -8.44 -1.91 20.68
C ALA A 397 -7.29 -2.43 19.83
N ASP A 398 -7.00 -1.79 18.68
CA ASP A 398 -5.88 -2.16 17.81
C ASP A 398 -4.53 -2.07 18.54
N MET A 399 -4.32 -0.99 19.31
CA MET A 399 -3.12 -0.85 20.13
C MET A 399 -3.02 -1.97 21.20
N VAL A 400 -4.12 -2.35 21.84
CA VAL A 400 -4.14 -3.43 22.84
C VAL A 400 -3.80 -4.77 22.18
N VAL A 401 -4.32 -5.06 20.99
CA VAL A 401 -4.01 -6.27 20.23
C VAL A 401 -2.50 -6.31 19.90
N MET A 402 -1.92 -5.19 19.45
CA MET A 402 -0.49 -5.07 19.22
C MET A 402 0.32 -5.32 20.51
N LEU A 403 -0.08 -4.76 21.64
CA LEU A 403 0.59 -4.97 22.94
C LEU A 403 0.51 -6.43 23.40
N LEU A 404 -0.63 -7.10 23.20
CA LEU A 404 -0.76 -8.54 23.49
C LEU A 404 0.16 -9.36 22.58
N SER A 405 0.27 -9.01 21.31
CA SER A 405 1.18 -9.65 20.35
C SER A 405 2.65 -9.46 20.71
N MET A 406 3.02 -8.35 21.36
CA MET A 406 4.36 -8.14 21.93
C MET A 406 4.69 -9.11 23.07
N LEU A 407 3.69 -9.63 23.78
CA LEU A 407 3.87 -10.59 24.88
C LEU A 407 3.88 -12.03 24.38
N GLU A 408 3.43 -12.30 23.18
CA GLU A 408 3.40 -13.64 22.62
C GLU A 408 4.80 -14.27 22.62
N GLY A 409 4.93 -15.49 23.16
CA GLY A 409 6.22 -16.16 23.29
C GLY A 409 7.19 -15.58 24.33
N ASN A 410 6.89 -14.41 24.93
CA ASN A 410 7.79 -13.71 25.88
C ASN A 410 7.29 -13.73 27.33
N VAL A 411 6.18 -14.39 27.62
CA VAL A 411 5.52 -14.39 28.96
C VAL A 411 6.46 -14.81 30.08
N LEU A 412 7.48 -15.60 29.79
CA LEU A 412 8.42 -16.12 30.80
C LEU A 412 9.73 -15.33 30.91
N ASN A 413 10.07 -14.47 29.93
CA ASN A 413 11.37 -13.76 29.88
C ASN A 413 11.29 -12.27 30.23
N GLY A 414 10.23 -11.83 30.85
CA GLY A 414 10.12 -10.66 31.72
C GLY A 414 10.55 -9.26 31.20
N THR A 415 11.41 -9.13 30.20
CA THR A 415 11.96 -7.81 29.84
C THR A 415 10.95 -6.96 29.13
N ILE A 416 10.28 -7.49 28.11
CA ILE A 416 9.26 -6.78 27.34
C ILE A 416 8.03 -6.53 28.21
N GLY A 417 7.58 -7.55 28.94
CA GLY A 417 6.46 -7.41 29.88
C GLY A 417 6.75 -6.38 30.98
N LYS A 418 7.98 -6.31 31.46
CA LYS A 418 8.36 -5.29 32.44
C LYS A 418 8.33 -3.88 31.85
N GLN A 419 8.91 -3.67 30.68
CA GLN A 419 8.85 -2.38 29.98
C GLN A 419 7.42 -1.94 29.72
N MET A 420 6.55 -2.86 29.29
CA MET A 420 5.12 -2.60 29.12
C MET A 420 4.47 -2.15 30.43
N VAL A 421 4.69 -2.87 31.51
CA VAL A 421 4.14 -2.51 32.82
C VAL A 421 4.68 -1.16 33.29
N ASP A 422 5.98 -0.89 33.13
CA ASP A 422 6.58 0.38 33.51
C ASP A 422 5.93 1.54 32.70
N THR A 423 5.74 1.38 31.38
CA THR A 423 5.04 2.37 30.53
C THR A 423 3.58 2.57 30.94
N LEU A 424 2.86 1.49 31.21
CA LEU A 424 1.47 1.57 31.67
C LEU A 424 1.37 2.26 33.03
N VAL A 425 2.28 1.96 33.97
CA VAL A 425 2.31 2.58 35.30
C VAL A 425 2.65 4.07 35.21
N GLU A 426 3.63 4.46 34.40
CA GLU A 426 3.96 5.87 34.17
C GLU A 426 2.77 6.63 33.55
N SER A 427 2.06 5.97 32.63
CA SER A 427 0.86 6.55 31.99
C SER A 427 -0.34 6.61 32.91
N THR A 428 -0.47 5.71 33.93
CA THR A 428 -1.59 5.73 34.89
C THR A 428 -1.58 6.94 35.81
N ALA A 429 -0.45 7.61 36.01
CA ALA A 429 -0.41 8.91 36.64
C ALA A 429 -1.24 9.98 35.90
N ASN A 430 -1.53 9.75 34.61
CA ASN A 430 -2.28 10.62 33.71
C ASN A 430 -3.68 10.05 33.33
N VAL A 431 -4.00 8.81 33.71
CA VAL A 431 -5.23 8.11 33.35
C VAL A 431 -5.92 7.64 34.64
N GLU A 432 -7.11 8.10 34.93
CA GLU A 432 -7.92 7.49 36.01
C GLU A 432 -8.20 6.03 35.64
N VAL A 433 -7.79 5.14 36.53
CA VAL A 433 -7.78 3.65 36.37
C VAL A 433 -9.15 3.05 35.98
N GLY A 434 -10.24 3.81 36.13
CA GLY A 434 -11.60 3.37 35.82
C GLY A 434 -11.88 3.14 34.32
N LEU A 435 -11.10 3.73 33.41
CA LEU A 435 -11.32 3.63 31.97
C LEU A 435 -10.64 2.41 31.33
N LEU A 436 -9.52 1.95 31.90
CA LEU A 436 -8.81 0.75 31.41
C LEU A 436 -9.49 -0.57 31.76
N LEU A 437 -10.23 -0.62 32.88
CA LEU A 437 -10.95 -1.81 33.34
C LEU A 437 -12.30 -2.03 32.66
N GLY A 438 -12.82 -1.04 31.95
CA GLY A 438 -14.08 -1.16 31.19
C GLY A 438 -13.91 -1.70 29.77
N ALA A 439 -12.68 -1.89 29.30
CA ALA A 439 -12.35 -2.35 27.93
C ALA A 439 -11.85 -3.80 27.88
N ILE A 440 -11.77 -4.49 29.03
CA ILE A 440 -11.52 -5.93 29.20
C ILE A 440 -12.83 -6.61 29.58
#